data_f62acaab00cef2db5dbcf3cb5b115008
#
_entry.id   f62acaab00cef2db5dbcf3cb5b115008
#
_cell.length_a   1.000
_cell.length_b   1.000
_cell.length_c   1.000
_cell.angle_alpha   90.00
_cell.angle_beta   90.00
_cell.angle_gamma   90.00
#
_symmetry.space_group_name_H-M   'P 1'
#
loop_
_entity.id
_entity.type
_entity.pdbx_description
1 polymer ?
#
loop_
_entity_poly.entity_id
_entity_poly.type
_entity_poly.pdbx_seq_one_letter_code
_entity_poly.pdbx_strand_id
1 'polypeptide(L)'
;MKNLYLLIVLSFFIGCADEEEKSQDEKTAEGLWQEIQGYSEWXQSIDWTDIKASLDGTHGNFVQIWLNGEALPSFEDSTSSELPYGSICVKEGYSSSDGSTINTITVMKKIEGFDSEHGDWFWASYDSNGDINKAGSISSCYNCHASGTDYIRFTDH
;
A
#
# COMPACT_ATOMS: atom_id res chain seq x y z
N MET A 1 -75.71 -3.30 12.98
CA MET A 1 -74.39 -3.18 13.60
C MET A 1 -73.35 -3.47 12.51
N LYS A 2 -72.67 -2.42 12.04
CA LYS A 2 -71.66 -2.54 10.96
C LYS A 2 -70.29 -2.59 11.59
N ASN A 3 -69.59 -3.72 11.46
CA ASN A 3 -68.23 -3.87 11.94
C ASN A 3 -67.28 -3.22 10.89
N LEU A 4 -66.65 -2.14 11.34
CA LEU A 4 -65.59 -1.46 10.55
C LEU A 4 -64.25 -2.11 10.88
N TYR A 5 -63.70 -2.87 9.92
CA TYR A 5 -62.35 -3.43 10.06
C TYR A 5 -61.36 -2.36 9.61
N LEU A 6 -60.57 -1.90 10.58
CA LEU A 6 -59.46 -0.97 10.32
C LEU A 6 -58.24 -1.77 9.84
N LEU A 7 -57.93 -1.65 8.55
CA LEU A 7 -56.69 -2.24 7.96
C LEU A 7 -55.50 -1.32 8.27
N ILE A 8 -54.65 -1.77 9.16
CA ILE A 8 -53.39 -1.10 9.45
C ILE A 8 -52.36 -1.56 8.40
N VAL A 9 -52.03 -0.67 7.46
CA VAL A 9 -50.96 -0.91 6.51
C VAL A 9 -49.63 -0.53 7.17
N LEU A 10 -48.87 -1.53 7.50
CA LEU A 10 -47.53 -1.35 8.08
C LEU A 10 -46.54 -1.15 6.90
N SER A 11 -46.20 0.12 6.68
CA SER A 11 -45.21 0.46 5.62
C SER A 11 -43.81 0.19 6.18
N PHE A 12 -43.19 -0.87 5.67
CA PHE A 12 -41.76 -1.13 5.91
C PHE A 12 -40.94 -0.20 5.03
N PHE A 13 -40.33 0.81 5.62
CA PHE A 13 -39.29 1.58 4.96
C PHE A 13 -38.01 0.74 5.01
N ILE A 14 -37.69 0.08 3.90
CA ILE A 14 -36.37 -0.52 3.71
C ILE A 14 -35.48 0.66 3.32
N GLY A 15 -34.77 1.19 4.31
CA GLY A 15 -33.72 2.16 4.06
C GLY A 15 -32.57 1.43 3.35
N CYS A 16 -32.42 1.67 2.05
CA CYS A 16 -31.17 1.36 1.36
C CYS A 16 -30.15 2.36 1.90
N ALA A 17 -29.23 1.88 2.73
CA ALA A 17 -28.01 2.61 2.94
C ALA A 17 -27.24 2.50 1.63
N ASP A 18 -27.06 3.62 0.94
CA ASP A 18 -26.15 3.69 -0.21
C ASP A 18 -24.75 3.42 0.32
N GLU A 19 -24.26 2.19 0.19
CA GLU A 19 -22.85 1.90 0.38
C GLU A 19 -22.13 2.63 -0.77
N GLU A 20 -21.30 3.62 -0.44
CA GLU A 20 -20.47 4.31 -1.42
C GLU A 20 -19.61 3.26 -2.13
N GLU A 21 -19.72 3.19 -3.46
CA GLU A 21 -18.95 2.23 -4.23
C GLU A 21 -17.48 2.62 -4.21
N LYS A 22 -16.62 1.72 -3.69
CA LYS A 22 -15.18 1.91 -3.63
C LYS A 22 -14.60 2.19 -5.01
N SER A 23 -13.66 3.11 -5.08
CA SER A 23 -12.91 3.39 -6.30
C SER A 23 -12.11 2.16 -6.75
N GLN A 24 -11.67 2.14 -8.01
CA GLN A 24 -10.84 1.05 -8.53
C GLN A 24 -9.51 0.98 -7.76
N ASP A 25 -8.94 2.12 -7.40
CA ASP A 25 -7.68 2.16 -6.63
C ASP A 25 -7.85 1.57 -5.23
N GLU A 26 -8.98 1.85 -4.56
CA GLU A 26 -9.27 1.22 -3.26
C GLU A 26 -9.41 -0.30 -3.39
N LYS A 27 -10.13 -0.77 -4.41
CA LYS A 27 -10.27 -2.22 -4.66
C LYS A 27 -8.90 -2.87 -4.95
N THR A 28 -8.04 -2.19 -5.72
CA THR A 28 -6.68 -2.65 -6.01
C THR A 28 -5.85 -2.70 -4.72
N ALA A 29 -5.95 -1.67 -3.88
CA ALA A 29 -5.22 -1.63 -2.60
C ALA A 29 -5.69 -2.73 -1.65
N GLU A 30 -7.00 -3.02 -1.60
CA GLU A 30 -7.51 -4.16 -0.81
C GLU A 30 -6.94 -5.49 -1.30
N GLY A 31 -6.91 -5.69 -2.62
CA GLY A 31 -6.31 -6.88 -3.22
C GLY A 31 -4.82 -6.97 -2.91
N LEU A 32 -4.11 -5.85 -3.01
CA LEU A 32 -2.68 -5.77 -2.71
C LEU A 32 -2.42 -6.10 -1.23
N TRP A 33 -3.25 -5.60 -0.30
CA TRP A 33 -3.12 -5.95 1.12
C TRP A 33 -3.22 -7.46 1.34
N GLN A 34 -4.15 -8.12 0.65
CA GLN A 34 -4.26 -9.60 0.74
C GLN A 34 -3.05 -10.30 0.10
N GLU A 35 -2.55 -9.77 -1.00
CA GLU A 35 -1.40 -10.32 -1.73
C GLU A 35 -0.11 -10.28 -0.91
N ILE A 36 0.09 -9.23 -0.13
CA ILE A 36 1.31 -9.06 0.66
C ILE A 36 1.25 -9.76 2.04
N GLN A 37 0.17 -10.45 2.38
CA GLN A 37 0.12 -11.15 3.68
C GLN A 37 1.32 -12.10 3.82
N GLY A 38 2.03 -12.00 4.93
CA GLY A 38 3.25 -12.77 5.16
C GLY A 38 4.53 -12.14 4.59
N TYR A 39 4.47 -10.89 4.13
CA TYR A 39 5.64 -10.20 3.55
C TYR A 39 6.87 -10.19 4.48
N SER A 40 6.67 -10.27 5.78
CA SER A 40 7.77 -10.30 6.76
C SER A 40 8.67 -11.54 6.62
N GLU A 41 8.24 -12.53 5.83
CA GLU A 41 9.04 -13.71 5.48
C GLU A 41 9.76 -13.55 4.12
N TRP A 42 9.60 -12.41 3.46
CA TRP A 42 10.24 -12.16 2.16
C TRP A 42 11.70 -11.78 2.34
N UNK A 43 12.34 -11.76 1.41
CA UNK A 43 13.60 -11.46 1.45
C UNK A 43 13.78 -10.02 1.63
N GLN A 44 14.87 -9.89 1.98
CA GLN A 44 15.35 -8.51 2.06
C GLN A 44 16.67 -8.42 1.30
N SER A 45 16.95 -7.28 0.65
CA SER A 45 18.28 -7.09 0.09
C SER A 45 19.30 -6.94 1.24
N ILE A 46 20.57 -7.19 0.94
CA ILE A 46 21.62 -7.19 1.96
C ILE A 46 21.73 -5.84 2.70
N ASP A 47 21.39 -4.77 2.03
CA ASP A 47 21.44 -3.42 2.61
C ASP A 47 20.24 -3.11 3.51
N TRP A 48 19.21 -3.96 3.53
CA TRP A 48 17.95 -3.70 4.23
C TRP A 48 17.54 -4.77 5.24
N THR A 49 18.50 -5.56 5.72
CA THR A 49 18.24 -6.63 6.68
C THR A 49 17.94 -6.12 8.10
N ASP A 50 18.25 -4.86 8.38
CA ASP A 50 18.05 -4.25 9.71
C ASP A 50 17.13 -3.03 9.61
N ILE A 51 16.51 -2.70 10.74
CA ILE A 51 15.76 -1.45 10.90
C ILE A 51 16.74 -0.28 10.85
N LYS A 52 16.48 0.71 10.02
CA LYS A 52 17.33 1.88 9.80
C LYS A 52 16.62 3.17 10.18
N ALA A 53 17.38 4.16 10.64
CA ALA A 53 16.83 5.50 10.85
C ALA A 53 16.39 6.10 9.51
N SER A 54 15.19 6.66 9.47
CA SER A 54 14.67 7.32 8.29
C SER A 54 15.39 8.65 8.07
N LEU A 55 15.67 9.00 6.82
CA LEU A 55 16.34 10.28 6.49
C LEU A 55 15.45 11.49 6.74
N ASP A 56 14.15 11.37 6.45
CA ASP A 56 13.25 12.52 6.46
C ASP A 56 11.98 12.31 7.32
N GLY A 57 11.81 11.12 7.87
CA GLY A 57 10.66 10.78 8.72
C GLY A 57 9.34 10.56 7.99
N THR A 58 9.31 10.67 6.67
CA THR A 58 8.07 10.55 5.88
C THR A 58 7.38 9.19 6.09
N HIS A 59 8.17 8.13 6.22
CA HIS A 59 7.66 6.77 6.44
C HIS A 59 7.73 6.34 7.92
N GLY A 60 8.12 7.24 8.82
CA GLY A 60 8.34 6.94 10.24
C GLY A 60 9.76 7.36 10.65
N ASN A 61 10.06 7.27 11.94
CA ASN A 61 11.40 7.60 12.45
C ASN A 61 12.44 6.55 12.06
N PHE A 62 11.98 5.31 11.91
CA PHE A 62 12.80 4.15 11.53
C PHE A 62 12.03 3.36 10.48
N VAL A 63 12.74 2.67 9.60
CA VAL A 63 12.14 1.93 8.48
C VAL A 63 12.82 0.58 8.26
N GLN A 64 12.07 -0.36 7.69
CA GLN A 64 12.58 -1.64 7.20
C GLN A 64 11.86 -2.00 5.91
N ILE A 65 12.54 -2.72 4.99
CA ILE A 65 12.00 -3.01 3.65
C ILE A 65 12.04 -4.51 3.38
N TRP A 66 10.97 -5.00 2.78
CA TRP A 66 10.83 -6.36 2.26
C TRP A 66 10.51 -6.32 0.78
N LEU A 67 11.04 -7.27 0.03
CA LEU A 67 10.94 -7.32 -1.43
C LEU A 67 10.42 -8.69 -1.84
N ASN A 68 9.47 -8.73 -2.78
CA ASN A 68 9.06 -10.01 -3.34
C ASN A 68 10.13 -10.56 -4.29
N GLY A 69 9.93 -11.78 -4.79
CA GLY A 69 10.91 -12.46 -5.64
C GLY A 69 11.18 -11.75 -6.96
N GLU A 70 10.25 -10.95 -7.45
CA GLU A 70 10.43 -10.16 -8.67
C GLU A 70 11.29 -8.93 -8.42
N ALA A 71 11.13 -8.27 -7.28
CA ALA A 71 11.85 -7.03 -6.95
C ALA A 71 13.29 -7.27 -6.49
N LEU A 72 13.51 -8.34 -5.72
CA LEU A 72 14.80 -8.58 -5.03
C LEU A 72 16.01 -8.57 -5.95
N PRO A 73 16.01 -9.27 -7.12
CA PRO A 73 17.21 -9.28 -7.98
C PRO A 73 17.63 -7.89 -8.45
N SER A 74 16.67 -7.00 -8.72
CA SER A 74 16.98 -5.63 -9.15
C SER A 74 17.54 -4.76 -8.02
N PHE A 75 17.16 -5.05 -6.77
CA PHE A 75 17.74 -4.38 -5.61
C PHE A 75 19.19 -4.84 -5.35
N GLU A 76 19.54 -6.05 -5.75
CA GLU A 76 20.89 -6.60 -5.57
C GLU A 76 21.81 -6.29 -6.73
N ASP A 77 21.23 -5.89 -7.88
CA ASP A 77 21.99 -5.54 -9.08
C ASP A 77 22.07 -4.02 -9.23
N SER A 78 23.18 -3.44 -8.83
CA SER A 78 23.42 -1.99 -8.90
C SER A 78 23.41 -1.44 -10.34
N THR A 79 23.37 -2.30 -11.36
CA THR A 79 23.28 -1.88 -12.77
C THR A 79 21.85 -1.90 -13.29
N SER A 80 20.92 -2.40 -12.50
CA SER A 80 19.51 -2.47 -12.92
C SER A 80 18.94 -1.05 -13.09
N SER A 81 18.32 -0.80 -14.23
CA SER A 81 17.70 0.50 -14.55
C SER A 81 16.20 0.52 -14.37
N GLU A 82 15.59 -0.65 -14.20
CA GLU A 82 14.14 -0.79 -14.10
C GLU A 82 13.80 -2.11 -13.42
N LEU A 83 12.77 -2.08 -12.58
CA LEU A 83 12.24 -3.29 -11.95
C LEU A 83 11.21 -3.97 -12.88
N PRO A 84 11.13 -5.29 -12.89
CA PRO A 84 10.13 -5.98 -13.70
C PRO A 84 8.71 -5.75 -13.19
N TYR A 85 7.72 -5.87 -14.06
CA TYR A 85 6.31 -5.85 -13.66
C TYR A 85 6.04 -6.98 -12.66
N GLY A 86 5.20 -6.71 -11.69
CA GLY A 86 4.95 -7.63 -10.58
C GLY A 86 5.86 -7.38 -9.37
N SER A 87 6.88 -6.53 -9.51
CA SER A 87 7.72 -6.15 -8.35
C SER A 87 6.88 -5.51 -7.26
N ILE A 88 7.09 -5.96 -6.01
CA ILE A 88 6.46 -5.39 -4.84
C ILE A 88 7.54 -5.06 -3.80
N CYS A 89 7.50 -3.82 -3.31
CA CYS A 89 8.35 -3.34 -2.22
C CYS A 89 7.44 -2.93 -1.07
N VAL A 90 7.63 -3.55 0.09
CA VAL A 90 6.89 -3.22 1.32
C VAL A 90 7.85 -2.52 2.27
N LYS A 91 7.48 -1.33 2.76
CA LYS A 91 8.27 -0.58 3.73
C LYS A 91 7.42 -0.36 4.99
N GLU A 92 7.87 -0.89 6.11
CA GLU A 92 7.32 -0.55 7.42
C GLU A 92 8.00 0.70 7.98
N GLY A 93 7.20 1.56 8.56
CA GLY A 93 7.67 2.72 9.31
C GLY A 93 7.38 2.56 10.79
N TYR A 94 8.39 2.81 11.63
CA TYR A 94 8.29 2.61 13.07
C TYR A 94 8.52 3.89 13.85
N SER A 95 7.96 3.94 15.08
CA SER A 95 8.21 5.01 16.05
C SER A 95 9.60 4.91 16.67
N SER A 96 10.11 3.68 16.87
CA SER A 96 11.33 3.37 17.61
C SER A 96 12.20 2.35 16.89
N SER A 97 13.47 2.35 17.23
CA SER A 97 14.49 1.52 16.56
C SER A 97 14.37 0.02 16.85
N ASP A 98 13.57 -0.35 17.85
CA ASP A 98 13.34 -1.77 18.18
C ASP A 98 12.21 -2.41 17.36
N GLY A 99 11.55 -1.62 16.49
CA GLY A 99 10.47 -2.13 15.66
C GLY A 99 9.18 -2.47 16.40
N SER A 100 9.05 -2.04 17.66
CA SER A 100 7.94 -2.47 18.52
C SER A 100 6.58 -1.90 18.11
N THR A 101 6.56 -0.80 17.37
CA THR A 101 5.32 -0.15 16.95
C THR A 101 5.40 0.27 15.48
N ILE A 102 4.59 -0.39 14.66
CA ILE A 102 4.42 -0.03 13.25
C ILE A 102 3.44 1.14 13.16
N ASN A 103 3.88 2.24 12.57
CA ASN A 103 3.05 3.44 12.36
C ASN A 103 2.35 3.40 11.00
N THR A 104 3.03 2.85 10.00
CA THR A 104 2.53 2.82 8.63
C THR A 104 3.19 1.68 7.87
N ILE A 105 2.45 1.12 6.94
CA ILE A 105 2.98 0.16 5.97
C ILE A 105 2.75 0.79 4.60
N THR A 106 3.84 1.10 3.88
CA THR A 106 3.74 1.65 2.54
C THR A 106 4.19 0.61 1.52
N VAL A 107 3.49 0.55 0.40
CA VAL A 107 3.71 -0.47 -0.62
C VAL A 107 3.79 0.18 -1.98
N MET A 108 4.78 -0.25 -2.76
CA MET A 108 4.88 0.05 -4.19
C MET A 108 4.70 -1.26 -4.93
N LYS A 109 3.81 -1.29 -5.92
CA LYS A 109 3.65 -2.45 -6.82
C LYS A 109 3.74 -1.97 -8.26
N LYS A 110 4.60 -2.60 -9.06
CA LYS A 110 4.73 -2.25 -10.48
C LYS A 110 3.69 -3.01 -11.29
N ILE A 111 2.72 -2.28 -11.88
CA ILE A 111 1.58 -2.85 -12.62
C ILE A 111 1.60 -2.33 -14.06
N GLU A 112 1.79 -3.22 -15.01
CA GLU A 112 1.88 -2.86 -16.44
C GLU A 112 0.71 -2.00 -16.90
N GLY A 113 1.02 -0.80 -17.42
CA GLY A 113 0.03 0.12 -17.96
C GLY A 113 -0.78 0.90 -16.93
N PHE A 114 -0.40 0.88 -15.65
CA PHE A 114 -1.14 1.59 -14.60
C PHE A 114 -0.91 3.11 -14.67
N ASP A 115 0.33 3.52 -14.72
CA ASP A 115 0.71 4.95 -14.72
C ASP A 115 2.05 5.11 -15.46
N SER A 116 2.00 5.07 -16.78
CA SER A 116 3.20 5.07 -17.62
C SER A 116 4.02 6.36 -17.52
N GLU A 117 3.43 7.45 -17.02
CA GLU A 117 4.15 8.70 -16.77
C GLU A 117 5.04 8.60 -15.51
N HIS A 118 4.70 7.69 -14.60
CA HIS A 118 5.41 7.53 -13.33
C HIS A 118 5.87 6.06 -13.12
N GLY A 119 6.34 5.42 -14.20
CA GLY A 119 6.97 4.10 -14.13
C GLY A 119 6.03 2.95 -13.83
N ASP A 120 4.73 3.15 -14.04
CA ASP A 120 3.72 2.12 -13.80
C ASP A 120 3.62 1.65 -12.34
N TRP A 121 4.03 2.51 -11.40
CA TRP A 121 3.97 2.21 -9.97
C TRP A 121 2.60 2.55 -9.37
N PHE A 122 1.95 1.54 -8.82
CA PHE A 122 0.80 1.68 -7.93
C PHE A 122 1.32 1.88 -6.50
N TRP A 123 0.81 2.89 -5.82
CA TRP A 123 1.22 3.26 -4.46
C TRP A 123 0.08 2.99 -3.49
N ALA A 124 0.40 2.40 -2.34
CA ALA A 124 -0.57 2.22 -1.27
C ALA A 124 0.08 2.50 0.08
N SER A 125 -0.71 3.00 1.02
CA SER A 125 -0.29 3.03 2.41
C SER A 125 -1.44 2.57 3.31
N TYR A 126 -1.06 1.83 4.33
CA TYR A 126 -1.97 1.22 5.29
C TYR A 126 -1.54 1.55 6.71
N ASP A 127 -2.47 1.48 7.64
CA ASP A 127 -2.10 1.38 9.05
C ASP A 127 -1.72 -0.07 9.39
N SER A 128 -1.39 -0.33 10.66
CA SER A 128 -0.98 -1.67 11.12
C SER A 128 -2.09 -2.73 11.06
N ASN A 129 -3.35 -2.31 10.88
CA ASN A 129 -4.49 -3.24 10.76
C ASN A 129 -4.83 -3.53 9.29
N GLY A 130 -4.22 -2.79 8.35
CA GLY A 130 -4.50 -2.90 6.94
C GLY A 130 -5.55 -1.91 6.42
N ASP A 131 -5.95 -0.97 7.25
CA ASP A 131 -6.87 0.09 6.80
C ASP A 131 -6.13 1.01 5.82
N ILE A 132 -6.75 1.26 4.66
CA ILE A 132 -6.14 2.02 3.58
C ILE A 132 -6.11 3.51 3.92
N ASN A 133 -4.92 4.12 3.90
CA ASN A 133 -4.74 5.56 4.04
C ASN A 133 -4.62 6.24 2.68
N LYS A 134 -3.94 5.60 1.72
CA LYS A 134 -3.75 6.12 0.35
C LYS A 134 -3.71 4.96 -0.63
N ALA A 135 -4.19 5.19 -1.85
CA ALA A 135 -4.14 4.19 -2.93
C ALA A 135 -4.12 4.88 -4.29
N GLY A 136 -3.34 4.36 -5.22
CA GLY A 136 -3.35 4.78 -6.62
C GLY A 136 -2.08 5.49 -7.07
N SER A 137 -2.21 6.39 -8.05
CA SER A 137 -1.14 7.27 -8.53
C SER A 137 -1.05 8.49 -7.59
N ILE A 138 -0.15 8.44 -6.62
CA ILE A 138 -0.10 9.38 -5.50
C ILE A 138 1.04 10.40 -5.72
N SER A 139 0.69 11.67 -6.01
CA SER A 139 1.68 12.70 -6.35
C SER A 139 2.72 12.94 -5.24
N SER A 140 2.32 12.85 -3.98
CA SER A 140 3.28 12.99 -2.87
C SER A 140 4.29 11.83 -2.80
N CYS A 141 3.94 10.66 -3.36
CA CYS A 141 4.83 9.51 -3.43
C CYS A 141 5.78 9.65 -4.63
N TYR A 142 5.21 9.67 -5.84
CA TYR A 142 6.04 9.66 -7.04
C TYR A 142 6.94 10.90 -7.17
N ASN A 143 6.51 12.08 -6.72
CA ASN A 143 7.38 13.28 -6.76
C ASN A 143 8.61 13.13 -5.87
N CYS A 144 8.45 12.56 -4.68
CA CYS A 144 9.58 12.30 -3.77
C CYS A 144 10.49 11.20 -4.33
N HIS A 145 9.90 10.14 -4.87
CA HIS A 145 10.62 8.99 -5.41
C HIS A 145 11.24 9.21 -6.78
N ALA A 146 10.88 10.30 -7.50
CA ALA A 146 11.40 10.60 -8.84
C ALA A 146 12.92 10.79 -8.88
N SER A 147 13.57 11.03 -7.73
CA SER A 147 15.03 11.11 -7.65
C SER A 147 15.72 9.75 -7.75
N GLY A 148 14.97 8.67 -7.60
CA GLY A 148 15.50 7.30 -7.65
C GLY A 148 15.50 6.72 -9.06
N THR A 149 16.19 5.59 -9.22
CA THR A 149 16.14 4.82 -10.46
C THR A 149 14.81 4.04 -10.48
N ASP A 150 14.02 4.23 -11.53
CA ASP A 150 12.69 3.63 -11.64
C ASP A 150 11.84 3.90 -10.38
N TYR A 151 11.94 5.13 -9.84
CA TYR A 151 11.25 5.53 -8.59
C TYR A 151 11.70 4.78 -7.34
N ILE A 152 12.77 3.97 -7.43
CA ILE A 152 13.35 3.28 -6.26
C ILE A 152 14.56 4.07 -5.77
N ARG A 153 14.53 4.45 -4.50
CA ARG A 153 15.63 5.14 -3.84
C ARG A 153 16.45 4.10 -3.07
N PHE A 154 17.32 3.40 -3.80
CA PHE A 154 18.04 2.22 -3.30
C PHE A 154 18.87 2.49 -2.03
N THR A 155 19.42 3.67 -1.90
CA THR A 155 20.33 4.00 -0.82
C THR A 155 19.73 4.92 0.24
N ASP A 156 18.50 5.38 0.04
CA ASP A 156 17.86 6.30 0.97
C ASP A 156 17.04 5.55 2.02
N HIS A 157 17.34 5.78 3.26
CA HIS A 157 16.68 5.17 4.41
C HIS A 157 16.48 6.20 5.53
#